data_d86c205b5433eadee388ca73f19be80c
#
_entry.id   d86c205b5433eadee388ca73f19be80c
#
_cell.length_a   1.000
_cell.length_b   1.000
_cell.length_c   1.000
_cell.angle_alpha   90.00
_cell.angle_beta   90.00
_cell.angle_gamma   90.00
#
_symmetry.space_group_name_H-M   'P 1'
#
loop_
_entity.id
_entity.type
_entity.pdbx_description
1 polymer ?
#
loop_
_entity_poly.entity_id
_entity_poly.type
_entity_poly.pdbx_seq_one_letter_code
_entity_poly.pdbx_strand_id
1 'polypeptide(L)'
;HIRWQDTHGVAVDAEGLVYVKHRTMTSQPQDAVVVFDRKGKFVRSFGKEFHGGGHGVDVRRDGNQEFLYLCDNKGYIAKSTLKGEIVWKQAAPKIAPYQKAKPFEVKTPGKYGKGHLFSPTNIAFAPDGGFWVGDGYGSHYIIKYDKNAKVVGHFGGAGDGPGKLRTPHGLWWDDRKGRQPALVVADRANARLQYFTAEGKHL
;
A
#
# COMPACT_ATOMS: atom_id res chain seq x y z
N HIS A 1 21.97 -3.93 -14.18
CA HIS A 1 22.21 -3.25 -12.89
C HIS A 1 20.95 -2.50 -12.46
N ILE A 2 20.38 -2.85 -11.30
CA ILE A 2 19.24 -2.15 -10.69
C ILE A 2 19.80 -0.96 -9.92
N ARG A 3 19.36 0.25 -10.28
CA ARG A 3 19.61 1.43 -9.44
C ARG A 3 18.59 1.46 -8.32
N TRP A 4 18.99 1.04 -7.15
CA TRP A 4 18.20 1.14 -5.94
C TRP A 4 17.98 2.59 -5.54
N GLN A 5 16.73 2.87 -5.21
CA GLN A 5 16.32 4.14 -4.59
C GLN A 5 15.44 3.81 -3.39
N ASP A 6 14.66 4.74 -2.88
CA ASP A 6 13.89 4.53 -1.66
C ASP A 6 13.11 3.20 -1.69
N THR A 7 13.50 2.26 -0.85
CA THR A 7 12.85 0.95 -0.68
C THR A 7 11.76 1.09 0.38
N HIS A 8 10.53 0.71 0.03
CA HIS A 8 9.38 0.96 0.89
C HIS A 8 8.60 -0.28 1.28
N GLY A 9 8.57 -1.30 0.46
CA GLY A 9 7.79 -2.50 0.70
C GLY A 9 8.58 -3.76 0.43
N VAL A 10 8.39 -4.76 1.29
CA VAL A 10 8.94 -6.11 1.15
C VAL A 10 7.84 -7.11 1.47
N ALA A 11 7.66 -8.10 0.62
CA ALA A 11 6.73 -9.21 0.82
C ALA A 11 7.39 -10.53 0.42
N VAL A 12 6.89 -11.63 0.98
CA VAL A 12 7.40 -12.98 0.69
C VAL A 12 6.23 -13.87 0.31
N ASP A 13 6.36 -14.62 -0.79
CA ASP A 13 5.36 -15.59 -1.21
C ASP A 13 5.54 -16.97 -0.51
N ALA A 14 4.61 -17.89 -0.75
CA ALA A 14 4.65 -19.23 -0.17
C ALA A 14 5.86 -20.06 -0.62
N GLU A 15 6.45 -19.75 -1.79
CA GLU A 15 7.67 -20.39 -2.28
C GLU A 15 8.93 -19.78 -1.66
N GLY A 16 8.78 -18.66 -0.93
CA GLY A 16 9.85 -17.93 -0.27
C GLY A 16 10.61 -16.99 -1.20
N LEU A 17 10.01 -16.60 -2.33
CA LEU A 17 10.54 -15.50 -3.13
C LEU A 17 10.25 -14.17 -2.43
N VAL A 18 11.23 -13.30 -2.41
CA VAL A 18 11.19 -11.99 -1.75
C VAL A 18 10.97 -10.90 -2.79
N TYR A 19 9.86 -10.20 -2.67
CA TYR A 19 9.46 -9.08 -3.53
C TYR A 19 9.81 -7.77 -2.84
N VAL A 20 10.65 -6.97 -3.46
CA VAL A 20 11.07 -5.67 -2.94
C VAL A 20 10.55 -4.58 -3.86
N LYS A 21 9.67 -3.73 -3.35
CA LYS A 21 9.18 -2.56 -4.08
C LYS A 21 10.01 -1.34 -3.70
N HIS A 22 10.56 -0.68 -4.71
CA HIS A 22 11.30 0.56 -4.53
C HIS A 22 10.79 1.67 -5.46
N ARG A 23 11.03 2.90 -5.07
CA ARG A 23 10.76 4.05 -5.91
C ARG A 23 11.90 4.19 -6.91
N THR A 24 11.54 4.30 -8.16
CA THR A 24 12.50 4.55 -9.25
C THR A 24 12.38 6.01 -9.67
N MET A 25 13.49 6.74 -9.65
CA MET A 25 13.52 8.18 -9.98
C MET A 25 14.55 8.49 -11.09
N THR A 26 14.79 7.52 -11.95
CA THR A 26 15.67 7.68 -13.12
C THR A 26 14.93 8.38 -14.26
N SER A 27 15.67 8.97 -15.19
CA SER A 27 15.10 9.64 -16.39
C SER A 27 14.38 8.65 -17.32
N GLN A 28 14.78 7.40 -17.30
CA GLN A 28 14.15 6.32 -18.07
C GLN A 28 13.35 5.39 -17.14
N PRO A 29 12.18 4.92 -17.57
CA PRO A 29 11.38 3.98 -16.79
C PRO A 29 12.17 2.71 -16.42
N GLN A 30 12.17 2.37 -15.14
CA GLN A 30 12.78 1.15 -14.60
C GLN A 30 11.73 0.33 -13.86
N ASP A 31 12.02 -0.98 -13.72
CA ASP A 31 11.21 -1.89 -12.94
C ASP A 31 11.21 -1.46 -11.46
N ALA A 32 10.02 -1.36 -10.88
CA ALA A 32 9.84 -0.93 -9.50
C ALA A 32 9.70 -2.09 -8.49
N VAL A 33 9.57 -3.31 -8.98
CA VAL A 33 9.54 -4.53 -8.16
C VAL A 33 10.69 -5.43 -8.56
N VAL A 34 11.50 -5.81 -7.58
CA VAL A 34 12.65 -6.71 -7.75
C VAL A 34 12.41 -7.96 -6.92
N VAL A 35 12.68 -9.12 -7.50
CA VAL A 35 12.42 -10.42 -6.88
C VAL A 35 13.72 -11.16 -6.65
N PHE A 36 13.87 -11.66 -5.44
CA PHE A 36 15.00 -12.48 -5.01
C PHE A 36 14.54 -13.85 -4.54
N ASP A 37 15.41 -14.83 -4.63
CA ASP A 37 15.20 -16.13 -3.99
C ASP A 37 15.51 -16.08 -2.48
N ARG A 38 15.29 -17.19 -1.78
CA ARG A 38 15.54 -17.33 -0.33
C ARG A 38 17.02 -17.10 0.07
N LYS A 39 17.94 -17.15 -0.90
CA LYS A 39 19.38 -16.92 -0.68
C LYS A 39 19.79 -15.48 -1.02
N GLY A 40 18.82 -14.63 -1.40
CA GLY A 40 19.08 -13.25 -1.81
C GLY A 40 19.62 -13.12 -3.24
N LYS A 41 19.57 -14.17 -4.06
CA LYS A 41 19.97 -14.10 -5.46
C LYS A 41 18.84 -13.48 -6.28
N PHE A 42 19.19 -12.56 -7.18
CA PHE A 42 18.25 -11.96 -8.12
C PHE A 42 17.59 -13.01 -9.01
N VAL A 43 16.27 -12.94 -9.14
CA VAL A 43 15.46 -13.83 -9.97
C VAL A 43 14.93 -13.09 -11.19
N ARG A 44 14.24 -11.96 -10.99
CA ARG A 44 13.63 -11.12 -12.02
C ARG A 44 13.27 -9.74 -11.48
N SER A 45 12.89 -8.84 -12.38
CA SER A 45 12.25 -7.57 -12.03
C SER A 45 11.10 -7.27 -12.99
N PHE A 46 10.18 -6.40 -12.59
CA PHE A 46 9.02 -5.96 -13.37
C PHE A 46 8.43 -4.67 -12.81
N GLY A 47 7.38 -4.17 -13.43
CA GLY A 47 6.59 -3.07 -12.89
C GLY A 47 7.08 -1.70 -13.32
N LYS A 48 7.49 -1.52 -14.58
CA LYS A 48 7.85 -0.21 -15.15
C LYS A 48 6.72 0.81 -15.05
N GLU A 49 5.47 0.36 -15.06
CA GLU A 49 4.28 1.18 -14.87
C GLU A 49 4.21 1.84 -13.48
N PHE A 50 4.94 1.30 -12.51
CA PHE A 50 5.11 1.88 -11.17
C PHE A 50 6.31 2.82 -11.06
N HIS A 51 7.00 3.08 -12.16
CA HIS A 51 8.13 4.01 -12.19
C HIS A 51 7.74 5.40 -11.63
N GLY A 52 8.60 5.97 -10.82
CA GLY A 52 8.38 7.28 -10.17
C GLY A 52 7.50 7.24 -8.93
N GLY A 53 6.78 6.14 -8.70
CA GLY A 53 6.06 5.86 -7.47
C GLY A 53 6.77 4.82 -6.63
N GLY A 54 6.38 4.71 -5.40
CA GLY A 54 6.88 3.72 -4.46
C GLY A 54 5.77 3.37 -3.49
N HIS A 55 6.06 2.62 -2.55
CA HIS A 55 5.42 2.32 -1.30
C HIS A 55 5.08 0.84 -1.14
N GLY A 56 4.04 0.52 -0.36
CA GLY A 56 3.79 -0.83 0.10
C GLY A 56 3.61 -1.87 -1.01
N VAL A 57 4.09 -3.05 -0.76
CA VAL A 57 3.76 -4.29 -1.46
C VAL A 57 3.48 -5.36 -0.42
N ASP A 58 2.47 -6.16 -0.66
CA ASP A 58 2.19 -7.34 0.15
C ASP A 58 1.68 -8.49 -0.73
N VAL A 59 1.74 -9.72 -0.22
CA VAL A 59 1.28 -10.94 -0.88
C VAL A 59 0.02 -11.43 -0.18
N ARG A 60 -1.01 -11.77 -0.94
CA ARG A 60 -2.17 -12.48 -0.43
C ARG A 60 -2.58 -13.62 -1.35
N ARG A 61 -2.95 -14.73 -0.72
CA ARG A 61 -3.60 -15.83 -1.40
C ARG A 61 -5.09 -15.54 -1.57
N ASP A 62 -5.54 -15.54 -2.82
CA ASP A 62 -6.95 -15.46 -3.19
C ASP A 62 -7.34 -16.76 -3.91
N GLY A 63 -8.14 -17.59 -3.26
CA GLY A 63 -8.40 -18.96 -3.73
C GLY A 63 -7.12 -19.80 -3.72
N ASN A 64 -6.77 -20.36 -4.87
CA ASN A 64 -5.60 -21.24 -5.03
C ASN A 64 -4.35 -20.49 -5.54
N GLN A 65 -4.41 -19.18 -5.71
CA GLN A 65 -3.33 -18.39 -6.30
C GLN A 65 -2.93 -17.24 -5.38
N GLU A 66 -1.62 -16.91 -5.38
CA GLU A 66 -1.11 -15.73 -4.69
C GLU A 66 -0.99 -14.55 -5.66
N PHE A 67 -1.22 -13.36 -5.10
CA PHE A 67 -1.17 -12.10 -5.82
C PHE A 67 -0.40 -11.05 -5.01
N LEU A 68 0.23 -10.14 -5.71
CA LEU A 68 0.77 -8.92 -5.12
C LEU A 68 -0.31 -7.84 -5.04
N TYR A 69 -0.37 -7.19 -3.91
CA TYR A 69 -1.13 -5.96 -3.69
C TYR A 69 -0.16 -4.81 -3.49
N LEU A 70 -0.30 -3.78 -4.27
CA LEU A 70 0.69 -2.70 -4.36
C LEU A 70 0.03 -1.36 -4.05
N CYS A 71 0.67 -0.58 -3.19
CA CYS A 71 0.39 0.84 -3.02
C CYS A 71 1.37 1.66 -3.83
N ASP A 72 0.86 2.65 -4.54
CA ASP A 72 1.70 3.58 -5.28
C ASP A 72 1.32 5.01 -4.96
N ASN A 73 2.27 5.76 -4.41
CA ASN A 73 2.02 7.13 -3.99
C ASN A 73 1.85 8.14 -5.14
N LYS A 74 1.82 7.66 -6.38
CA LYS A 74 1.28 8.42 -7.53
C LYS A 74 -0.25 8.43 -7.58
N GLY A 75 -0.93 7.88 -6.58
CA GLY A 75 -2.38 7.99 -6.41
C GLY A 75 -3.16 6.77 -6.88
N TYR A 76 -2.63 5.57 -6.72
CA TYR A 76 -3.36 4.34 -7.02
C TYR A 76 -2.90 3.13 -6.19
N ILE A 77 -3.75 2.13 -6.16
CA ILE A 77 -3.46 0.78 -5.70
C ILE A 77 -3.62 -0.20 -6.85
N ALA A 78 -2.94 -1.32 -6.79
CA ALA A 78 -3.04 -2.35 -7.83
C ALA A 78 -2.97 -3.75 -7.23
N LYS A 79 -3.56 -4.71 -7.94
CA LYS A 79 -3.36 -6.14 -7.76
C LYS A 79 -2.68 -6.67 -9.02
N SER A 80 -1.63 -7.46 -8.84
CA SER A 80 -0.96 -8.15 -9.94
C SER A 80 -0.72 -9.61 -9.64
N THR A 81 -0.45 -10.41 -10.67
CA THR A 81 0.14 -11.73 -10.49
C THR A 81 1.54 -11.61 -9.89
N LEU A 82 2.10 -12.69 -9.37
CA LEU A 82 3.48 -12.74 -8.88
C LEU A 82 4.52 -12.49 -10.01
N LYS A 83 4.09 -12.50 -11.26
CA LYS A 83 4.91 -12.19 -12.45
C LYS A 83 4.79 -10.75 -12.92
N GLY A 84 3.89 -9.95 -12.30
CA GLY A 84 3.71 -8.52 -12.60
C GLY A 84 2.57 -8.21 -13.57
N GLU A 85 1.79 -9.18 -14.02
CA GLU A 85 0.60 -8.95 -14.85
C GLU A 85 -0.48 -8.27 -14.03
N ILE A 86 -0.94 -7.09 -14.45
CA ILE A 86 -1.95 -6.30 -13.71
C ILE A 86 -3.32 -6.97 -13.82
N VAL A 87 -3.88 -7.36 -12.68
CA VAL A 87 -5.25 -7.88 -12.57
C VAL A 87 -6.24 -6.72 -12.52
N TRP A 88 -5.96 -5.72 -11.67
CA TRP A 88 -6.68 -4.46 -11.63
C TRP A 88 -5.80 -3.35 -11.07
N LYS A 89 -6.18 -2.12 -11.40
CA LYS A 89 -5.56 -0.89 -10.89
C LYS A 89 -6.65 0.12 -10.61
N GLN A 90 -6.61 0.74 -9.44
CA GLN A 90 -7.61 1.69 -8.98
C GLN A 90 -6.97 2.99 -8.51
N ALA A 91 -7.47 4.10 -9.02
CA ALA A 91 -7.16 5.44 -8.54
C ALA A 91 -7.94 5.75 -7.24
N ALA A 92 -7.87 7.00 -6.79
CA ALA A 92 -8.62 7.48 -5.64
C ALA A 92 -10.08 7.06 -5.71
N PRO A 93 -10.66 6.54 -4.62
CA PRO A 93 -12.07 6.16 -4.60
C PRO A 93 -12.98 7.37 -4.74
N LYS A 94 -14.16 7.18 -5.34
CA LYS A 94 -15.15 8.24 -5.54
C LYS A 94 -16.01 8.48 -4.29
N ILE A 95 -15.35 8.73 -3.16
CA ILE A 95 -15.97 9.06 -1.87
C ILE A 95 -15.40 10.36 -1.33
N ALA A 96 -16.09 11.02 -0.39
CA ALA A 96 -15.43 12.06 0.39
C ALA A 96 -14.27 11.43 1.19
N PRO A 97 -13.06 12.01 1.25
CA PRO A 97 -12.62 13.32 0.77
C PRO A 97 -12.10 13.36 -0.68
N TYR A 98 -12.26 12.29 -1.47
CA TYR A 98 -11.58 12.14 -2.77
C TYR A 98 -12.36 12.63 -3.98
N GLN A 99 -13.53 13.25 -3.81
CA GLN A 99 -14.39 13.69 -4.92
C GLN A 99 -13.68 14.61 -5.93
N LYS A 100 -12.66 15.35 -5.49
CA LYS A 100 -11.87 16.26 -6.31
C LYS A 100 -10.46 15.74 -6.62
N ALA A 101 -10.13 14.50 -6.23
CA ALA A 101 -8.81 13.93 -6.47
C ALA A 101 -8.60 13.69 -7.96
N LYS A 102 -7.50 14.16 -8.49
CA LYS A 102 -7.05 13.89 -9.87
C LYS A 102 -5.94 12.85 -9.85
N PRO A 103 -5.83 12.00 -10.87
CA PRO A 103 -4.67 11.14 -11.05
C PRO A 103 -3.38 11.96 -11.08
N PHE A 104 -2.33 11.40 -10.52
CA PHE A 104 -1.02 12.06 -10.49
C PHE A 104 -0.23 11.83 -11.78
N GLU A 105 0.28 12.90 -12.35
CA GLU A 105 1.28 12.88 -13.41
C GLU A 105 2.64 13.28 -12.83
N VAL A 106 3.61 12.37 -12.90
CA VAL A 106 5.01 12.71 -12.58
C VAL A 106 5.58 13.51 -13.74
N LYS A 107 5.54 14.83 -13.61
CA LYS A 107 6.17 15.74 -14.61
C LYS A 107 7.68 15.86 -14.43
N THR A 108 8.18 15.61 -13.22
CA THR A 108 9.61 15.70 -12.91
C THR A 108 10.00 14.56 -11.97
N PRO A 109 10.93 13.67 -12.34
CA PRO A 109 11.42 12.63 -11.46
C PRO A 109 11.94 13.21 -10.14
N GLY A 110 11.54 12.59 -9.02
CA GLY A 110 11.97 13.01 -7.67
C GLY A 110 11.19 14.16 -7.04
N LYS A 111 10.25 14.79 -7.74
CA LYS A 111 9.36 15.80 -7.15
C LYS A 111 7.95 15.23 -7.00
N TYR A 112 7.48 15.13 -5.76
CA TYR A 112 6.05 14.89 -5.48
C TYR A 112 5.30 16.20 -5.65
N GLY A 113 4.24 16.18 -6.44
CA GLY A 113 3.33 17.32 -6.52
C GLY A 113 2.65 17.56 -5.17
N LYS A 114 2.63 18.78 -4.70
CA LYS A 114 1.75 19.17 -3.59
C LYS A 114 0.30 19.01 -4.05
N GLY A 115 -0.56 18.40 -3.23
CA GLY A 115 -1.99 18.39 -3.47
C GLY A 115 -2.60 17.06 -3.95
N HIS A 116 -1.89 15.92 -3.85
CA HIS A 116 -2.53 14.64 -4.02
C HIS A 116 -3.35 14.31 -2.79
N LEU A 117 -4.66 14.20 -2.99
CA LEU A 117 -5.58 13.75 -1.95
C LEU A 117 -5.49 12.25 -1.69
N PHE A 118 -4.97 11.46 -2.64
CA PHE A 118 -4.76 10.02 -2.52
C PHE A 118 -3.31 9.66 -2.84
N SER A 119 -2.58 9.24 -1.82
CA SER A 119 -1.18 8.83 -1.91
C SER A 119 -0.92 7.69 -0.94
N PRO A 120 -1.37 6.46 -1.32
CA PRO A 120 -1.41 5.31 -0.43
C PRO A 120 -0.01 4.83 -0.05
N THR A 121 0.11 4.37 1.19
CA THR A 121 1.37 3.93 1.79
C THR A 121 1.46 2.43 1.98
N ASN A 122 0.42 1.80 2.51
CA ASN A 122 0.46 0.37 2.83
C ASN A 122 -0.93 -0.26 2.78
N ILE A 123 -0.96 -1.59 2.69
CA ILE A 123 -2.16 -2.43 2.71
C ILE A 123 -2.08 -3.39 3.90
N ALA A 124 -3.22 -3.69 4.50
CA ALA A 124 -3.40 -4.82 5.42
C ALA A 124 -4.64 -5.61 5.01
N PHE A 125 -4.61 -6.93 5.19
CA PHE A 125 -5.70 -7.80 4.76
C PHE A 125 -6.67 -8.09 5.90
N ALA A 126 -7.95 -7.95 5.59
CA ALA A 126 -9.03 -8.22 6.53
C ALA A 126 -9.41 -9.71 6.54
N PRO A 127 -9.90 -10.23 7.67
CA PRO A 127 -10.28 -11.63 7.80
C PRO A 127 -11.49 -12.02 6.92
N ASP A 128 -12.31 -11.04 6.52
CA ASP A 128 -13.48 -11.22 5.63
C ASP A 128 -13.10 -11.29 4.13
N GLY A 129 -11.80 -11.28 3.83
CA GLY A 129 -11.28 -11.26 2.46
C GLY A 129 -11.15 -9.87 1.86
N GLY A 130 -11.60 -8.82 2.55
CA GLY A 130 -11.33 -7.43 2.19
C GLY A 130 -9.92 -6.99 2.55
N PHE A 131 -9.69 -5.67 2.51
CA PHE A 131 -8.41 -5.10 2.88
C PHE A 131 -8.54 -3.62 3.27
N TRP A 132 -7.56 -3.12 4.01
CA TRP A 132 -7.43 -1.72 4.33
C TRP A 132 -6.26 -1.10 3.59
N VAL A 133 -6.42 0.15 3.21
CA VAL A 133 -5.37 0.97 2.58
C VAL A 133 -5.14 2.22 3.42
N GLY A 134 -3.92 2.45 3.84
CA GLY A 134 -3.52 3.69 4.49
C GLY A 134 -3.18 4.76 3.45
N ASP A 135 -3.86 5.90 3.49
CA ASP A 135 -3.58 7.05 2.64
C ASP A 135 -2.68 8.06 3.36
N GLY A 136 -1.44 7.63 3.64
CA GLY A 136 -0.55 8.34 4.56
C GLY A 136 -0.01 9.66 4.06
N TYR A 137 0.18 9.83 2.76
CA TYR A 137 0.65 11.10 2.18
C TYR A 137 -0.46 11.90 1.48
N GLY A 138 -1.68 11.41 1.53
CA GLY A 138 -2.85 12.07 0.99
C GLY A 138 -3.76 12.62 2.09
N SER A 139 -4.86 11.93 2.33
CA SER A 139 -5.95 12.37 3.22
C SER A 139 -5.79 11.98 4.68
N HIS A 140 -4.82 11.11 5.01
CA HIS A 140 -4.63 10.50 6.33
C HIS A 140 -5.77 9.57 6.79
N TYR A 141 -6.65 9.16 5.87
CA TYR A 141 -7.66 8.14 6.14
C TYR A 141 -7.11 6.72 5.96
N ILE A 142 -7.75 5.77 6.64
CA ILE A 142 -7.70 4.36 6.32
C ILE A 142 -8.97 4.05 5.55
N ILE A 143 -8.82 3.48 4.35
CA ILE A 143 -9.95 3.14 3.47
C ILE A 143 -10.14 1.63 3.51
N LYS A 144 -11.37 1.18 3.81
CA LYS A 144 -11.74 -0.24 3.80
C LYS A 144 -12.33 -0.61 2.44
N TYR A 145 -11.83 -1.70 1.88
CA TYR A 145 -12.31 -2.34 0.65
C TYR A 145 -12.84 -3.73 0.98
N ASP A 146 -13.87 -4.16 0.27
CA ASP A 146 -14.32 -5.55 0.28
C ASP A 146 -13.40 -6.47 -0.57
N LYS A 147 -13.71 -7.76 -0.59
CA LYS A 147 -12.97 -8.76 -1.39
C LYS A 147 -12.96 -8.50 -2.90
N ASN A 148 -13.90 -7.72 -3.40
CA ASN A 148 -14.00 -7.33 -4.82
C ASN A 148 -13.34 -5.98 -5.09
N ALA A 149 -12.56 -5.47 -4.14
CA ALA A 149 -11.91 -4.16 -4.20
C ALA A 149 -12.89 -2.97 -4.34
N LYS A 150 -14.13 -3.11 -3.85
CA LYS A 150 -15.10 -2.04 -3.73
C LYS A 150 -14.93 -1.37 -2.36
N VAL A 151 -14.94 -0.04 -2.33
CA VAL A 151 -14.87 0.72 -1.07
C VAL A 151 -16.15 0.51 -0.27
N VAL A 152 -16.00 0.14 1.00
CA VAL A 152 -17.10 -0.08 1.94
C VAL A 152 -17.07 0.85 3.13
N GLY A 153 -15.99 1.61 3.34
CA GLY A 153 -15.88 2.57 4.42
C GLY A 153 -14.52 3.26 4.50
N HIS A 154 -14.42 4.20 5.43
CA HIS A 154 -13.16 4.85 5.78
C HIS A 154 -13.23 5.39 7.22
N PHE A 155 -12.07 5.54 7.85
CA PHE A 155 -11.95 6.10 9.20
C PHE A 155 -10.59 6.79 9.38
N GLY A 156 -10.36 7.41 10.52
CA GLY A 156 -9.13 8.16 10.79
C GLY A 156 -9.27 9.63 10.36
N GLY A 157 -8.49 10.03 9.35
CA GLY A 157 -8.39 11.41 8.91
C GLY A 157 -7.43 12.23 9.75
N ALA A 158 -7.03 13.40 9.25
CA ALA A 158 -5.98 14.23 9.83
C ALA A 158 -6.24 14.66 11.28
N GLY A 159 -5.25 14.52 12.13
CA GLY A 159 -5.27 14.96 13.54
C GLY A 159 -4.33 14.17 14.43
N ASP A 160 -4.30 14.53 15.71
CA ASP A 160 -3.46 13.96 16.77
C ASP A 160 -4.25 13.32 17.91
N GLY A 161 -5.56 13.54 17.97
CA GLY A 161 -6.45 12.91 18.96
C GLY A 161 -6.61 11.41 18.75
N PRO A 162 -7.29 10.71 19.70
CA PRO A 162 -7.62 9.29 19.55
C PRO A 162 -8.39 9.01 18.27
N GLY A 163 -7.94 7.99 17.52
CA GLY A 163 -8.54 7.62 16.24
C GLY A 163 -8.25 8.57 15.07
N LYS A 164 -7.58 9.70 15.29
CA LYS A 164 -7.05 10.59 14.25
C LYS A 164 -5.63 10.19 13.89
N LEU A 165 -5.22 10.48 12.65
CA LEU A 165 -3.97 9.98 12.10
C LEU A 165 -3.15 11.10 11.45
N ARG A 166 -1.83 10.91 11.49
CA ARG A 166 -0.89 11.80 10.80
C ARG A 166 0.15 10.94 10.10
N THR A 167 0.02 10.82 8.80
CA THR A 167 0.81 9.92 7.98
C THR A 167 0.71 8.44 8.43
N PRO A 168 -0.49 7.81 8.37
CA PRO A 168 -0.59 6.37 8.57
C PRO A 168 0.29 5.66 7.55
N HIS A 169 1.30 4.94 8.02
CA HIS A 169 2.38 4.47 7.17
C HIS A 169 2.40 2.96 7.01
N GLY A 170 2.56 2.21 8.07
CA GLY A 170 2.45 0.76 8.10
C GLY A 170 1.10 0.33 8.65
N LEU A 171 0.51 -0.69 8.06
CA LEU A 171 -0.73 -1.31 8.51
C LEU A 171 -0.51 -2.81 8.66
N TRP A 172 -1.10 -3.39 9.69
CA TRP A 172 -1.10 -4.83 9.89
C TRP A 172 -2.32 -5.29 10.68
N TRP A 173 -2.95 -6.40 10.25
CA TRP A 173 -4.00 -7.05 11.02
C TRP A 173 -3.37 -8.00 12.02
N ASP A 174 -3.51 -7.68 13.31
CA ASP A 174 -3.00 -8.50 14.41
C ASP A 174 -4.11 -9.42 14.93
N ASP A 175 -4.07 -10.68 14.53
CA ASP A 175 -4.96 -11.75 14.99
C ASP A 175 -4.21 -12.84 15.77
N ARG A 176 -3.05 -12.51 16.31
CA ARG A 176 -2.23 -13.45 17.08
C ARG A 176 -3.02 -14.02 18.27
N LYS A 177 -2.86 -15.33 18.47
CA LYS A 177 -3.51 -16.06 19.57
C LYS A 177 -3.28 -15.37 20.92
N GLY A 178 -4.36 -15.21 21.71
CA GLY A 178 -4.32 -14.58 23.02
C GLY A 178 -4.45 -13.05 23.02
N ARG A 179 -4.68 -12.45 21.86
CA ARG A 179 -4.97 -11.02 21.70
C ARG A 179 -6.37 -10.80 21.12
N GLN A 180 -6.96 -9.67 21.43
CA GLN A 180 -8.13 -9.20 20.69
C GLN A 180 -7.66 -8.80 19.27
N PRO A 181 -8.26 -9.37 18.21
CA PRO A 181 -7.88 -8.99 16.85
C PRO A 181 -8.09 -7.50 16.60
N ALA A 182 -7.09 -6.87 15.96
CA ALA A 182 -7.12 -5.43 15.70
C ALA A 182 -6.30 -5.06 14.45
N LEU A 183 -6.72 -4.02 13.76
CA LEU A 183 -5.89 -3.35 12.79
C LEU A 183 -4.90 -2.43 13.52
N VAL A 184 -3.63 -2.73 13.41
CA VAL A 184 -2.54 -1.91 13.93
C VAL A 184 -2.12 -0.92 12.86
N VAL A 185 -2.07 0.35 13.21
CA VAL A 185 -1.69 1.45 12.33
C VAL A 185 -0.49 2.18 12.90
N ALA A 186 0.60 2.21 12.15
CA ALA A 186 1.75 3.06 12.45
C ALA A 186 1.39 4.52 12.09
N ASP A 187 0.96 5.28 13.07
CA ASP A 187 0.64 6.70 12.99
C ASP A 187 1.94 7.52 13.07
N ARG A 188 2.71 7.47 11.97
CA ARG A 188 4.13 7.81 11.92
C ARG A 188 4.44 9.22 12.39
N ALA A 189 3.72 10.22 11.89
CA ALA A 189 4.01 11.63 12.22
C ALA A 189 3.49 12.04 13.61
N ASN A 190 2.69 11.19 14.27
CA ASN A 190 2.33 11.30 15.68
C ASN A 190 3.19 10.41 16.58
N ALA A 191 4.22 9.72 16.02
CA ALA A 191 5.15 8.86 16.74
C ALA A 191 4.49 7.81 17.65
N ARG A 192 3.41 7.15 17.15
CA ARG A 192 2.63 6.16 17.93
C ARG A 192 2.07 5.03 17.07
N LEU A 193 1.66 3.95 17.72
CA LEU A 193 0.79 2.93 17.15
C LEU A 193 -0.63 3.17 17.64
N GLN A 194 -1.62 2.98 16.78
CA GLN A 194 -3.02 2.98 17.14
C GLN A 194 -3.68 1.67 16.70
N TYR A 195 -4.70 1.28 17.44
CA TYR A 195 -5.41 0.02 17.26
C TYR A 195 -6.86 0.30 16.94
N PHE A 196 -7.40 -0.44 15.97
CA PHE A 196 -8.78 -0.27 15.52
C PHE A 196 -9.46 -1.63 15.35
N THR A 197 -10.77 -1.67 15.58
CA THR A 197 -11.56 -2.85 15.19
C THR A 197 -11.60 -2.98 13.67
N ALA A 198 -12.10 -4.12 13.17
CA ALA A 198 -12.28 -4.32 11.74
C ALA A 198 -13.21 -3.28 11.07
N GLU A 199 -14.11 -2.65 11.85
CA GLU A 199 -15.02 -1.59 11.41
C GLU A 199 -14.41 -0.19 11.51
N GLY A 200 -13.19 -0.07 12.08
CA GLY A 200 -12.48 1.19 12.22
C GLY A 200 -12.79 1.97 13.50
N LYS A 201 -13.37 1.33 14.54
CA LYS A 201 -13.49 1.93 15.87
C LYS A 201 -12.13 1.90 16.55
N HIS A 202 -11.69 3.03 17.09
CA HIS A 202 -10.48 3.15 17.89
C HIS A 202 -10.61 2.37 19.20
N LEU A 203 -9.57 1.64 19.61
CA LEU A 203 -9.50 0.77 20.80
C LEU A 203 -8.67 1.41 21.90
#